data_7dfc5a0ff1f3de3a6fc2145e9b17b7c3
#
_entry.id   7dfc5a0ff1f3de3a6fc2145e9b17b7c3
#
_cell.length_a   1.000
_cell.length_b   1.000
_cell.length_c   1.000
_cell.angle_alpha   90.00
_cell.angle_beta   90.00
_cell.angle_gamma   90.00
#
_symmetry.space_group_name_H-M   'P 1'
#
loop_
_entity.id
_entity.type
_entity.pdbx_description
1 polymer ?
#
loop_
_entity_poly.entity_id
_entity_poly.type
_entity_poly.pdbx_seq_one_letter_code
_entity_poly.pdbx_strand_id
1 'polypeptide(L)'
;MAFTTNTEDATLDQQRLKSLVNSMADGVIATDQKGTIVLYNGAAMNILDRNTEIKGRKIGNVIKTINGKHEEVDFQKMVLGTETQTASRDLRIVYEDESQVNLYTSIAPVHLGYGQQGDRGFVILLRDITHEKSLEEERNEFISVVSHELRTPIAVTEGMIGNAEFLLEKSSDINQIKSMLKSAHEQVLFLAQMINDLSTLSRAERGKLQADRETINITDLLNDLQKNYEQSASAKGLKLFTETAPDLEVLYSSKLYVREVLQNFITNAIKYTETGHVSVSARPYQDGVEFRVSDSGIGIGKADREKVFEKFFRADNSKTREQSGTGLGLYVTMKLAKILGADISLESQLGEGSTFTIHVPNLPESGE
;
A
#
# COMPACT_ATOMS: atom_id res chain seq x y z
N MET A 1 67.77 -11.65 0.49
CA MET A 1 66.60 -11.47 1.37
C MET A 1 65.56 -10.51 0.75
N ALA A 2 65.11 -10.68 -0.49
CA ALA A 2 64.19 -9.75 -1.16
C ALA A 2 63.05 -10.45 -1.93
N PHE A 3 62.85 -11.75 -1.76
CA PHE A 3 61.81 -12.50 -2.48
C PHE A 3 60.66 -13.00 -1.60
N THR A 4 60.73 -12.85 -0.28
CA THR A 4 59.67 -13.33 0.66
C THR A 4 58.58 -12.33 0.94
N THR A 5 58.82 -11.02 0.80
CA THR A 5 57.81 -9.97 1.07
C THR A 5 56.73 -9.88 0.02
N ASN A 6 56.99 -10.28 -1.23
CA ASN A 6 56.02 -10.15 -2.34
C ASN A 6 54.92 -11.24 -2.33
N THR A 7 55.17 -12.38 -1.71
CA THR A 7 54.21 -13.50 -1.64
C THR A 7 53.25 -13.36 -0.44
N GLU A 8 53.70 -12.79 0.66
CA GLU A 8 52.84 -12.54 1.83
C GLU A 8 51.87 -11.41 1.58
N ASP A 9 52.31 -10.31 0.93
CA ASP A 9 51.41 -9.21 0.53
C ASP A 9 50.33 -9.66 -0.48
N ALA A 10 50.73 -10.48 -1.47
CA ALA A 10 49.79 -11.03 -2.47
C ALA A 10 48.74 -11.97 -1.83
N THR A 11 49.13 -12.75 -0.81
CA THR A 11 48.19 -13.62 -0.08
C THR A 11 47.25 -12.82 0.82
N LEU A 12 47.72 -11.73 1.43
CA LEU A 12 46.94 -10.85 2.26
C LEU A 12 45.87 -10.09 1.44
N ASP A 13 46.27 -9.57 0.28
CA ASP A 13 45.36 -8.88 -0.64
C ASP A 13 44.30 -9.82 -1.22
N GLN A 14 44.68 -11.06 -1.55
CA GLN A 14 43.74 -12.09 -1.98
C GLN A 14 42.71 -12.45 -0.87
N GLN A 15 43.17 -12.54 0.37
CA GLN A 15 42.27 -12.75 1.52
C GLN A 15 41.34 -11.57 1.75
N ARG A 16 41.82 -10.34 1.64
CA ARG A 16 41.01 -9.10 1.72
C ARG A 16 39.96 -9.05 0.65
N LEU A 17 40.31 -9.30 -0.61
CA LEU A 17 39.36 -9.34 -1.74
C LEU A 17 38.30 -10.42 -1.54
N LYS A 18 38.66 -11.61 -1.08
CA LYS A 18 37.75 -12.69 -0.79
C LYS A 18 36.80 -12.31 0.36
N SER A 19 37.28 -11.65 1.39
CA SER A 19 36.46 -11.15 2.51
C SER A 19 35.50 -10.07 2.04
N LEU A 20 35.94 -9.12 1.19
CA LEU A 20 35.09 -8.09 0.62
C LEU A 20 33.96 -8.70 -0.22
N VAL A 21 34.28 -9.63 -1.12
CA VAL A 21 33.25 -10.30 -1.95
C VAL A 21 32.27 -11.11 -1.09
N ASN A 22 32.74 -11.74 0.00
CA ASN A 22 31.87 -12.48 0.92
C ASN A 22 31.01 -11.59 1.83
N SER A 23 31.42 -10.33 2.04
CA SER A 23 30.63 -9.38 2.82
C SER A 23 29.52 -8.67 2.00
N MET A 24 29.52 -8.85 0.66
CA MET A 24 28.48 -8.28 -0.19
C MET A 24 27.15 -8.97 0.05
N ALA A 25 26.08 -8.17 0.13
CA ALA A 25 24.70 -8.67 0.23
C ALA A 25 24.21 -9.29 -1.10
N ASP A 26 24.76 -8.84 -2.21
CA ASP A 26 24.45 -9.38 -3.53
C ASP A 26 25.21 -10.68 -3.79
N GLY A 27 24.58 -11.63 -4.45
CA GLY A 27 25.21 -12.86 -4.91
C GLY A 27 26.19 -12.56 -6.05
N VAL A 28 27.43 -12.99 -5.90
CA VAL A 28 28.47 -12.86 -6.94
C VAL A 28 28.91 -14.25 -7.36
N ILE A 29 28.87 -14.49 -8.68
CA ILE A 29 29.35 -15.73 -9.29
C ILE A 29 30.29 -15.36 -10.45
N ALA A 30 31.47 -15.96 -10.48
CA ALA A 30 32.35 -15.85 -11.65
C ALA A 30 32.43 -17.21 -12.35
N THR A 31 32.43 -17.18 -13.69
CA THR A 31 32.57 -18.37 -14.54
C THR A 31 33.72 -18.23 -15.50
N ASP A 32 34.28 -19.36 -15.98
CA ASP A 32 35.17 -19.41 -17.12
C ASP A 32 34.41 -19.13 -18.45
N GLN A 33 35.12 -19.13 -19.56
CA GLN A 33 34.59 -18.95 -20.91
C GLN A 33 33.59 -20.04 -21.34
N LYS A 34 33.54 -21.18 -20.65
CA LYS A 34 32.61 -22.30 -20.89
C LYS A 34 31.43 -22.28 -19.95
N GLY A 35 31.29 -21.24 -19.11
CA GLY A 35 30.22 -21.13 -18.11
C GLY A 35 30.40 -22.06 -16.91
N THR A 36 31.64 -22.53 -16.61
CA THR A 36 31.94 -23.29 -15.42
C THR A 36 32.22 -22.34 -14.26
N ILE A 37 31.57 -22.52 -13.11
CA ILE A 37 31.71 -21.66 -11.94
C ILE A 37 33.12 -21.81 -11.35
N VAL A 38 33.87 -20.72 -11.26
CA VAL A 38 35.20 -20.66 -10.68
C VAL A 38 35.24 -20.00 -9.31
N LEU A 39 34.29 -19.07 -9.05
CA LEU A 39 34.16 -18.36 -7.79
C LEU A 39 32.70 -18.04 -7.52
N TYR A 40 32.33 -18.02 -6.25
CA TYR A 40 31.03 -17.54 -5.75
C TYR A 40 31.18 -17.05 -4.30
N ASN A 41 30.23 -16.24 -3.82
CA ASN A 41 30.16 -15.80 -2.45
C ASN A 41 28.99 -16.46 -1.70
N GLY A 42 28.94 -16.23 -0.37
CA GLY A 42 27.86 -16.77 0.49
C GLY A 42 26.47 -16.27 0.11
N ALA A 43 26.34 -15.00 -0.31
CA ALA A 43 25.07 -14.43 -0.75
C ALA A 43 24.49 -15.15 -1.99
N ALA A 44 25.36 -15.55 -2.94
CA ALA A 44 24.94 -16.35 -4.09
C ALA A 44 24.34 -17.71 -3.66
N MET A 45 24.93 -18.36 -2.67
CA MET A 45 24.42 -19.63 -2.13
C MET A 45 23.03 -19.45 -1.48
N ASN A 46 22.85 -18.37 -0.71
CA ASN A 46 21.58 -18.06 -0.07
C ASN A 46 20.49 -17.78 -1.13
N ILE A 47 20.79 -16.94 -2.14
CA ILE A 47 19.83 -16.61 -3.22
C ILE A 47 19.47 -17.86 -4.03
N LEU A 48 20.41 -18.81 -4.20
CA LEU A 48 20.17 -20.04 -4.95
C LEU A 48 19.59 -21.18 -4.10
N ASP A 49 19.38 -20.94 -2.82
CA ASP A 49 18.95 -21.93 -1.83
C ASP A 49 19.77 -23.23 -1.92
N ARG A 50 21.09 -23.08 -1.93
CA ARG A 50 22.02 -24.20 -2.05
C ARG A 50 22.95 -24.32 -0.84
N ASN A 51 23.01 -25.54 -0.29
CA ASN A 51 23.91 -25.86 0.83
C ASN A 51 25.12 -26.68 0.38
N THR A 52 25.24 -26.98 -0.92
CA THR A 52 26.32 -27.79 -1.49
C THR A 52 27.21 -26.96 -2.39
N GLU A 53 28.51 -27.28 -2.43
CA GLU A 53 29.48 -26.59 -3.27
C GLU A 53 29.08 -26.56 -4.75
N ILE A 54 29.08 -25.37 -5.35
CA ILE A 54 28.70 -25.16 -6.76
C ILE A 54 29.94 -24.92 -7.68
N LYS A 55 31.14 -24.79 -7.11
CA LYS A 55 32.37 -24.63 -7.89
C LYS A 55 32.63 -25.82 -8.80
N GLY A 56 33.07 -25.56 -10.03
CA GLY A 56 33.27 -26.57 -11.05
C GLY A 56 32.02 -27.04 -11.79
N ARG A 57 30.82 -26.63 -11.35
CA ARG A 57 29.56 -26.95 -12.06
C ARG A 57 29.30 -25.94 -13.17
N LYS A 58 28.51 -26.34 -14.18
CA LYS A 58 28.00 -25.43 -15.21
C LYS A 58 26.91 -24.52 -14.63
N ILE A 59 26.97 -23.24 -14.96
CA ILE A 59 26.02 -22.23 -14.42
C ILE A 59 24.58 -22.59 -14.75
N GLY A 60 24.28 -23.11 -15.95
CA GLY A 60 22.92 -23.52 -16.33
C GLY A 60 22.39 -24.76 -15.58
N ASN A 61 23.26 -25.54 -14.95
CA ASN A 61 22.83 -26.65 -14.10
C ASN A 61 22.57 -26.21 -12.66
N VAL A 62 23.04 -25.03 -12.30
CA VAL A 62 22.90 -24.47 -10.95
C VAL A 62 21.75 -23.47 -10.88
N ILE A 63 21.62 -22.65 -11.91
CA ILE A 63 20.59 -21.59 -11.97
C ILE A 63 19.57 -21.96 -13.03
N LYS A 64 18.33 -22.22 -12.57
CA LYS A 64 17.16 -22.39 -13.43
C LYS A 64 16.30 -21.16 -13.30
N THR A 65 16.02 -20.49 -14.40
CA THR A 65 15.26 -19.25 -14.43
C THR A 65 14.10 -19.32 -15.40
N ILE A 66 13.06 -18.57 -15.08
CA ILE A 66 11.94 -18.26 -15.96
C ILE A 66 11.88 -16.75 -16.17
N ASN A 67 11.27 -16.32 -17.27
CA ASN A 67 10.99 -14.90 -17.55
C ASN A 67 9.64 -14.47 -16.94
N GLY A 68 9.30 -13.20 -17.09
CA GLY A 68 8.01 -12.65 -16.64
C GLY A 68 6.77 -13.28 -17.28
N LYS A 69 6.93 -14.06 -18.36
CA LYS A 69 5.85 -14.84 -19.02
C LYS A 69 5.82 -16.31 -18.59
N HIS A 70 6.58 -16.69 -17.56
CA HIS A 70 6.75 -18.07 -17.07
C HIS A 70 7.39 -19.04 -18.08
N GLU A 71 8.14 -18.53 -19.06
CA GLU A 71 8.90 -19.35 -20.01
C GLU A 71 10.30 -19.61 -19.45
N GLU A 72 10.80 -20.85 -19.60
CA GLU A 72 12.15 -21.19 -19.18
C GLU A 72 13.19 -20.40 -19.97
N VAL A 73 14.20 -19.85 -19.25
CA VAL A 73 15.32 -19.13 -19.84
C VAL A 73 16.58 -19.94 -19.69
N ASP A 74 17.24 -20.26 -20.81
CA ASP A 74 18.55 -20.86 -20.81
C ASP A 74 19.61 -19.86 -20.29
N PHE A 75 19.81 -19.89 -18.97
CA PHE A 75 20.70 -18.96 -18.28
C PHE A 75 22.17 -19.13 -18.74
N GLN A 76 22.59 -20.35 -19.08
CA GLN A 76 23.94 -20.58 -19.62
C GLN A 76 24.15 -19.91 -20.98
N LYS A 77 23.19 -20.04 -21.88
CA LYS A 77 23.23 -19.41 -23.20
C LYS A 77 23.22 -17.88 -23.06
N MET A 78 22.45 -17.34 -22.11
CA MET A 78 22.41 -15.90 -21.81
C MET A 78 23.80 -15.41 -21.35
N VAL A 79 24.45 -16.11 -20.41
CA VAL A 79 25.79 -15.75 -19.91
C VAL A 79 26.81 -15.80 -21.04
N LEU A 80 26.87 -16.91 -21.76
CA LEU A 80 27.89 -17.12 -22.82
C LEU A 80 27.70 -16.18 -24.03
N GLY A 81 26.48 -15.74 -24.29
CA GLY A 81 26.14 -14.80 -25.36
C GLY A 81 26.40 -13.33 -25.02
N THR A 82 26.83 -13.03 -23.78
CA THR A 82 27.04 -11.65 -23.34
C THR A 82 28.36 -11.10 -23.84
N GLU A 83 28.34 -10.12 -24.74
CA GLU A 83 29.53 -9.45 -25.27
C GLU A 83 29.92 -8.21 -24.50
N THR A 84 28.91 -7.48 -23.96
CA THR A 84 29.06 -6.29 -23.12
C THR A 84 28.24 -6.48 -21.85
N GLN A 85 28.48 -5.66 -20.83
CA GLN A 85 27.68 -5.74 -19.60
C GLN A 85 26.19 -5.59 -19.92
N THR A 86 25.40 -6.55 -19.46
CA THR A 86 23.92 -6.55 -19.56
C THR A 86 23.29 -6.68 -18.20
N ALA A 87 22.07 -6.16 -18.06
CA ALA A 87 21.28 -6.30 -16.83
C ALA A 87 19.83 -6.63 -17.17
N SER A 88 19.19 -7.44 -16.32
CA SER A 88 17.78 -7.82 -16.44
C SER A 88 17.11 -7.78 -15.06
N ARG A 89 15.83 -7.40 -15.02
CA ARG A 89 14.93 -7.46 -13.85
C ARG A 89 13.76 -8.43 -14.06
N ASP A 90 13.77 -9.18 -15.18
CA ASP A 90 12.62 -10.02 -15.58
C ASP A 90 12.85 -11.51 -15.36
N LEU A 91 13.92 -11.86 -14.66
CA LEU A 91 14.21 -13.25 -14.34
C LEU A 91 13.66 -13.60 -12.96
N ARG A 92 13.19 -14.85 -12.83
CA ARG A 92 12.78 -15.45 -11.54
C ARG A 92 13.47 -16.79 -11.38
N ILE A 93 13.91 -17.10 -10.17
CA ILE A 93 14.25 -18.47 -9.78
C ILE A 93 13.00 -19.14 -9.24
N VAL A 94 12.79 -20.39 -9.63
CA VAL A 94 11.77 -21.25 -9.05
C VAL A 94 12.49 -22.31 -8.22
N TYR A 95 12.19 -22.37 -6.92
CA TYR A 95 12.75 -23.36 -6.01
C TYR A 95 12.00 -24.69 -6.05
N GLU A 96 12.51 -25.68 -5.34
CA GLU A 96 11.93 -27.05 -5.32
C GLU A 96 10.55 -27.10 -4.62
N ASP A 97 10.27 -26.14 -3.73
CA ASP A 97 8.98 -25.95 -3.05
C ASP A 97 7.99 -25.08 -3.83
N GLU A 98 8.29 -24.79 -5.13
CA GLU A 98 7.52 -23.92 -6.02
C GLU A 98 7.53 -22.43 -5.63
N SER A 99 8.20 -22.04 -4.56
CA SER A 99 8.39 -20.62 -4.24
C SER A 99 9.27 -19.94 -5.31
N GLN A 100 9.04 -18.63 -5.50
CA GLN A 100 9.70 -17.86 -6.54
C GLN A 100 10.39 -16.63 -5.96
N VAL A 101 11.57 -16.33 -6.47
CA VAL A 101 12.33 -15.13 -6.16
C VAL A 101 12.58 -14.32 -7.43
N ASN A 102 12.21 -13.05 -7.42
CA ASN A 102 12.49 -12.14 -8.53
C ASN A 102 13.95 -11.70 -8.45
N LEU A 103 14.68 -11.83 -9.56
CA LEU A 103 16.09 -11.49 -9.64
C LEU A 103 16.34 -10.21 -10.43
N TYR A 104 17.18 -9.34 -9.87
CA TYR A 104 18.03 -8.48 -10.66
C TYR A 104 19.31 -9.24 -10.97
N THR A 105 19.63 -9.39 -12.26
CA THR A 105 20.83 -10.06 -12.74
C THR A 105 21.65 -9.10 -13.59
N SER A 106 22.94 -8.96 -13.28
CA SER A 106 23.88 -8.26 -14.14
C SER A 106 25.01 -9.21 -14.54
N ILE A 107 25.31 -9.29 -15.83
CA ILE A 107 26.34 -10.16 -16.40
C ILE A 107 27.33 -9.27 -17.11
N ALA A 108 28.60 -9.42 -16.78
CA ALA A 108 29.70 -8.69 -17.41
C ALA A 108 30.81 -9.67 -17.85
N PRO A 109 31.30 -9.59 -19.11
CA PRO A 109 32.50 -10.32 -19.53
C PRO A 109 33.72 -9.75 -18.82
N VAL A 110 34.63 -10.62 -18.38
CA VAL A 110 35.86 -10.24 -17.68
C VAL A 110 37.04 -11.08 -18.21
N HIS A 111 38.25 -10.60 -18.02
CA HIS A 111 39.46 -11.36 -18.27
C HIS A 111 39.94 -11.96 -16.95
N LEU A 112 39.96 -13.28 -16.86
CA LEU A 112 40.37 -14.04 -15.68
C LEU A 112 41.84 -14.51 -15.91
N GLY A 113 42.84 -13.67 -15.62
CA GLY A 113 44.24 -14.04 -15.76
C GLY A 113 45.16 -12.83 -15.88
N TYR A 114 46.47 -13.07 -15.63
CA TYR A 114 47.52 -12.06 -15.80
C TYR A 114 48.01 -12.07 -17.25
N GLY A 115 48.00 -10.90 -17.92
CA GLY A 115 48.56 -10.67 -19.26
C GLY A 115 47.51 -10.51 -20.37
N GLN A 116 47.99 -10.14 -21.59
CA GLN A 116 47.12 -9.88 -22.77
C GLN A 116 46.40 -11.13 -23.34
N GLN A 117 46.68 -12.32 -22.84
CA GLN A 117 46.07 -13.60 -23.22
C GLN A 117 45.27 -14.27 -22.09
N GLY A 118 44.80 -13.49 -21.09
CA GLY A 118 43.95 -14.02 -20.02
C GLY A 118 42.69 -14.67 -20.58
N ASP A 119 42.28 -15.82 -20.02
CA ASP A 119 41.06 -16.49 -20.40
C ASP A 119 39.84 -15.58 -20.14
N ARG A 120 38.94 -15.48 -21.13
CA ARG A 120 37.67 -14.76 -21.00
C ARG A 120 36.78 -15.52 -20.03
N GLY A 121 36.12 -14.79 -19.16
CA GLY A 121 35.11 -15.31 -18.24
C GLY A 121 33.98 -14.35 -18.07
N PHE A 122 33.08 -14.64 -17.13
CA PHE A 122 31.94 -13.79 -16.85
C PHE A 122 31.78 -13.60 -15.33
N VAL A 123 31.43 -12.39 -14.92
CA VAL A 123 30.96 -12.10 -13.56
C VAL A 123 29.46 -11.87 -13.63
N ILE A 124 28.76 -12.60 -12.79
CA ILE A 124 27.31 -12.55 -12.65
C ILE A 124 26.99 -12.00 -11.26
N LEU A 125 26.22 -10.94 -11.20
CA LEU A 125 25.67 -10.39 -9.97
C LEU A 125 24.19 -10.77 -9.90
N LEU A 126 23.77 -11.30 -8.76
CA LEU A 126 22.41 -11.69 -8.45
C LEU A 126 21.93 -10.90 -7.25
N ARG A 127 20.76 -10.27 -7.34
CA ARG A 127 20.09 -9.63 -6.21
C ARG A 127 18.65 -10.06 -6.18
N ASP A 128 18.18 -10.44 -5.00
CA ASP A 128 16.76 -10.64 -4.75
C ASP A 128 16.04 -9.27 -4.75
N ILE A 129 15.11 -9.09 -5.67
CA ILE A 129 14.28 -7.90 -5.80
C ILE A 129 12.79 -8.22 -5.59
N THR A 130 12.48 -9.31 -4.89
CA THR A 130 11.10 -9.76 -4.70
C THR A 130 10.29 -8.71 -3.93
N HIS A 131 10.87 -8.13 -2.89
CA HIS A 131 10.21 -7.08 -2.12
C HIS A 131 9.99 -5.80 -2.96
N GLU A 132 10.99 -5.36 -3.71
CA GLU A 132 10.89 -4.19 -4.59
C GLU A 132 9.84 -4.39 -5.69
N LYS A 133 9.81 -5.59 -6.29
CA LYS A 133 8.81 -5.95 -7.30
C LYS A 133 7.39 -6.00 -6.71
N SER A 134 7.22 -6.56 -5.53
CA SER A 134 5.93 -6.58 -4.83
C SER A 134 5.41 -5.17 -4.57
N LEU A 135 6.26 -4.26 -4.10
CA LEU A 135 5.89 -2.85 -3.91
C LEU A 135 5.55 -2.14 -5.24
N GLU A 136 6.28 -2.46 -6.32
CA GLU A 136 6.03 -1.91 -7.65
C GLU A 136 4.69 -2.42 -8.21
N GLU A 137 4.39 -3.71 -8.04
CA GLU A 137 3.13 -4.34 -8.43
C GLU A 137 1.96 -3.76 -7.65
N GLU A 138 2.07 -3.65 -6.31
CA GLU A 138 1.05 -3.01 -5.46
C GLU A 138 0.77 -1.57 -5.90
N ARG A 139 1.83 -0.80 -6.23
CA ARG A 139 1.67 0.57 -6.72
C ARG A 139 0.98 0.63 -8.09
N ASN A 140 1.31 -0.27 -8.99
CA ASN A 140 0.72 -0.30 -10.34
C ASN A 140 -0.75 -0.74 -10.28
N GLU A 141 -1.08 -1.72 -9.44
CA GLU A 141 -2.46 -2.11 -9.17
C GLU A 141 -3.26 -0.94 -8.59
N PHE A 142 -2.71 -0.24 -7.59
CA PHE A 142 -3.30 0.96 -7.02
C PHE A 142 -3.63 2.01 -8.09
N ILE A 143 -2.67 2.35 -8.97
CA ILE A 143 -2.87 3.32 -10.06
C ILE A 143 -3.96 2.85 -11.03
N SER A 144 -3.99 1.56 -11.36
CA SER A 144 -4.98 0.96 -12.25
C SER A 144 -6.39 1.07 -11.66
N VAL A 145 -6.56 0.70 -10.40
CA VAL A 145 -7.85 0.79 -9.68
C VAL A 145 -8.31 2.24 -9.59
N VAL A 146 -7.44 3.17 -9.16
CA VAL A 146 -7.77 4.61 -9.10
C VAL A 146 -8.24 5.12 -10.47
N SER A 147 -7.53 4.77 -11.53
CA SER A 147 -7.87 5.20 -12.89
C SER A 147 -9.24 4.70 -13.33
N HIS A 148 -9.59 3.47 -12.96
CA HIS A 148 -10.89 2.87 -13.25
C HIS A 148 -12.00 3.55 -12.44
N GLU A 149 -11.79 3.72 -11.13
CA GLU A 149 -12.77 4.31 -10.21
C GLU A 149 -13.01 5.82 -10.48
N LEU A 150 -12.06 6.53 -11.07
CA LEU A 150 -12.26 7.90 -11.55
C LEU A 150 -13.00 7.96 -12.89
N ARG A 151 -12.74 7.03 -13.79
CA ARG A 151 -13.34 7.05 -15.15
C ARG A 151 -14.84 6.86 -15.12
N THR A 152 -15.34 5.96 -14.29
CA THR A 152 -16.76 5.62 -14.21
C THR A 152 -17.64 6.81 -13.84
N PRO A 153 -17.40 7.55 -12.72
CA PRO A 153 -18.23 8.71 -12.38
C PRO A 153 -18.10 9.85 -13.39
N ILE A 154 -16.93 10.02 -14.03
CA ILE A 154 -16.76 11.01 -15.11
C ILE A 154 -17.69 10.68 -16.30
N ALA A 155 -17.68 9.43 -16.78
CA ALA A 155 -18.53 9.01 -17.89
C ALA A 155 -20.02 9.10 -17.56
N VAL A 156 -20.41 8.77 -16.31
CA VAL A 156 -21.80 8.92 -15.84
C VAL A 156 -22.20 10.39 -15.80
N THR A 157 -21.35 11.27 -15.28
CA THR A 157 -21.61 12.72 -15.24
C THR A 157 -21.79 13.30 -16.65
N GLU A 158 -20.87 12.97 -17.56
CA GLU A 158 -20.94 13.40 -18.96
C GLU A 158 -22.23 12.93 -19.63
N GLY A 159 -22.59 11.64 -19.46
CA GLY A 159 -23.84 11.10 -19.99
C GLY A 159 -25.09 11.77 -19.41
N MET A 160 -25.11 12.10 -18.11
CA MET A 160 -26.24 12.79 -17.49
C MET A 160 -26.38 14.23 -17.96
N ILE A 161 -25.27 14.95 -18.12
CA ILE A 161 -25.27 16.33 -18.64
C ILE A 161 -25.73 16.32 -20.12
N GLY A 162 -25.17 15.45 -20.96
CA GLY A 162 -25.57 15.37 -22.38
C GLY A 162 -27.02 14.99 -22.55
N ASN A 163 -27.56 14.07 -21.74
CA ASN A 163 -29.00 13.76 -21.76
C ASN A 163 -29.87 14.94 -21.29
N ALA A 164 -29.42 15.68 -20.26
CA ALA A 164 -30.14 16.88 -19.81
C ALA A 164 -30.18 17.96 -20.87
N GLU A 165 -29.08 18.20 -21.60
CA GLU A 165 -28.99 19.13 -22.73
C GLU A 165 -29.95 18.72 -23.86
N PHE A 166 -29.95 17.43 -24.25
CA PHE A 166 -30.85 16.90 -25.28
C PHE A 166 -32.34 17.07 -24.90
N LEU A 167 -32.68 16.87 -23.61
CA LEU A 167 -34.06 17.06 -23.16
C LEU A 167 -34.47 18.53 -23.13
N LEU A 168 -33.55 19.45 -22.81
CA LEU A 168 -33.80 20.89 -22.89
C LEU A 168 -34.13 21.35 -24.30
N GLU A 169 -33.43 20.85 -25.32
CA GLU A 169 -33.72 21.20 -26.73
C GLU A 169 -35.12 20.73 -27.20
N LYS A 170 -35.63 19.63 -26.59
CA LYS A 170 -36.94 19.05 -26.97
C LYS A 170 -38.10 19.54 -26.12
N SER A 171 -37.93 20.57 -25.30
CA SER A 171 -38.96 21.09 -24.38
C SER A 171 -39.57 20.04 -23.45
N SER A 172 -38.73 19.13 -22.94
CA SER A 172 -39.13 17.97 -22.15
C SER A 172 -39.26 18.29 -20.65
N ASP A 173 -39.63 17.31 -19.88
CA ASP A 173 -39.93 17.40 -18.44
C ASP A 173 -38.78 18.00 -17.63
N ILE A 174 -39.02 19.22 -17.07
CA ILE A 174 -38.07 19.94 -16.20
C ILE A 174 -37.68 19.10 -14.96
N ASN A 175 -38.56 18.25 -14.44
CA ASN A 175 -38.28 17.44 -13.28
C ASN A 175 -37.23 16.35 -13.60
N GLN A 176 -37.32 15.78 -14.80
CA GLN A 176 -36.33 14.80 -15.25
C GLN A 176 -34.96 15.45 -15.46
N ILE A 177 -34.91 16.65 -16.02
CA ILE A 177 -33.66 17.43 -16.18
C ILE A 177 -33.05 17.76 -14.83
N LYS A 178 -33.87 18.23 -13.87
CA LYS A 178 -33.39 18.50 -12.48
C LYS A 178 -32.84 17.24 -11.82
N SER A 179 -33.47 16.08 -11.99
CA SER A 179 -32.99 14.81 -11.46
C SER A 179 -31.64 14.43 -12.04
N MET A 180 -31.44 14.57 -13.36
CA MET A 180 -30.16 14.29 -14.04
C MET A 180 -29.04 15.20 -13.55
N LEU A 181 -29.31 16.52 -13.48
CA LEU A 181 -28.35 17.49 -12.95
C LEU A 181 -27.99 17.23 -11.50
N LYS A 182 -28.97 16.84 -10.67
CA LYS A 182 -28.70 16.44 -9.28
C LYS A 182 -27.79 15.23 -9.22
N SER A 183 -28.08 14.20 -10.00
CA SER A 183 -27.23 12.99 -10.03
C SER A 183 -25.82 13.28 -10.57
N ALA A 184 -25.69 14.13 -11.60
CA ALA A 184 -24.39 14.59 -12.10
C ALA A 184 -23.60 15.33 -11.00
N HIS A 185 -24.28 16.20 -10.25
CA HIS A 185 -23.65 16.92 -9.12
C HIS A 185 -23.19 15.96 -8.01
N GLU A 186 -23.97 14.94 -7.68
CA GLU A 186 -23.60 13.90 -6.70
C GLU A 186 -22.33 13.14 -7.17
N GLN A 187 -22.17 12.85 -8.46
CA GLN A 187 -20.97 12.23 -9.01
C GLN A 187 -19.74 13.17 -8.91
N VAL A 188 -19.93 14.48 -9.13
CA VAL A 188 -18.83 15.46 -8.95
C VAL A 188 -18.38 15.55 -7.49
N LEU A 189 -19.32 15.55 -6.55
CA LEU A 189 -18.99 15.54 -5.11
C LEU A 189 -18.25 14.25 -4.72
N PHE A 190 -18.65 13.11 -5.28
CA PHE A 190 -17.94 11.84 -5.08
C PHE A 190 -16.49 11.90 -5.60
N LEU A 191 -16.27 12.47 -6.81
CA LEU A 191 -14.94 12.67 -7.38
C LEU A 191 -14.08 13.60 -6.50
N ALA A 192 -14.66 14.70 -6.00
CA ALA A 192 -13.97 15.62 -5.11
C ALA A 192 -13.50 14.91 -3.82
N GLN A 193 -14.36 14.09 -3.23
CA GLN A 193 -14.01 13.30 -2.05
C GLN A 193 -12.88 12.31 -2.37
N MET A 194 -12.95 11.58 -3.51
CA MET A 194 -11.90 10.66 -3.91
C MET A 194 -10.55 11.35 -4.09
N ILE A 195 -10.52 12.54 -4.71
CA ILE A 195 -9.28 13.33 -4.88
C ILE A 195 -8.71 13.74 -3.51
N ASN A 196 -9.56 14.13 -2.56
CA ASN A 196 -9.13 14.47 -1.21
C ASN A 196 -8.54 13.25 -0.48
N ASP A 197 -9.22 12.10 -0.56
CA ASP A 197 -8.75 10.83 0.02
C ASP A 197 -7.37 10.46 -0.53
N LEU A 198 -7.19 10.51 -1.87
CA LEU A 198 -5.92 10.24 -2.55
C LEU A 198 -4.81 11.24 -2.15
N SER A 199 -5.15 12.52 -2.03
CA SER A 199 -4.21 13.56 -1.60
C SER A 199 -3.74 13.33 -0.17
N THR A 200 -4.66 13.00 0.73
CA THR A 200 -4.35 12.68 2.14
C THR A 200 -3.48 11.43 2.23
N LEU A 201 -3.85 10.38 1.47
CA LEU A 201 -3.06 9.14 1.39
C LEU A 201 -1.65 9.39 0.87
N SER A 202 -1.50 10.12 -0.25
CA SER A 202 -0.19 10.44 -0.82
C SER A 202 0.71 11.23 0.14
N ARG A 203 0.13 12.15 0.94
CA ARG A 203 0.88 12.89 1.97
C ARG A 203 1.26 11.99 3.14
N ALA A 204 0.36 11.07 3.54
CA ALA A 204 0.63 10.10 4.61
C ALA A 204 1.77 9.14 4.25
N GLU A 205 1.75 8.57 3.04
CA GLU A 205 2.78 7.63 2.57
C GLU A 205 4.16 8.28 2.44
N ARG A 206 4.22 9.57 2.13
CA ARG A 206 5.49 10.32 2.07
C ARG A 206 6.00 10.79 3.44
N GLY A 207 5.32 10.47 4.54
CA GLY A 207 5.66 10.97 5.88
C GLY A 207 5.55 12.51 6.01
N LYS A 208 4.80 13.17 5.11
CA LYS A 208 4.65 14.62 5.08
C LYS A 208 3.44 15.14 5.87
N LEU A 209 2.64 14.24 6.43
CA LEU A 209 1.57 14.63 7.33
C LEU A 209 2.18 14.84 8.72
N GLN A 210 2.18 16.07 9.17
CA GLN A 210 2.46 16.44 10.55
C GLN A 210 1.12 16.75 11.23
N ALA A 211 0.94 16.19 12.42
CA ALA A 211 -0.23 16.53 13.23
C ALA A 211 0.06 17.84 13.94
N ASP A 212 -0.48 18.96 13.44
CA ASP A 212 -0.51 20.20 14.22
C ASP A 212 -1.35 19.95 15.47
N ARG A 213 -0.71 20.06 16.64
CA ARG A 213 -1.32 19.75 17.91
C ARG A 213 -1.94 21.00 18.51
N GLU A 214 -3.17 20.88 18.95
CA GLU A 214 -3.91 21.96 19.59
C GLU A 214 -4.83 21.40 20.68
N THR A 215 -5.26 22.26 21.60
CA THR A 215 -6.27 21.89 22.60
C THR A 215 -7.63 21.83 21.93
N ILE A 216 -8.26 20.65 21.97
CA ILE A 216 -9.56 20.38 21.37
C ILE A 216 -10.60 20.33 22.48
N ASN A 217 -11.59 21.23 22.43
CA ASN A 217 -12.81 21.07 23.23
C ASN A 217 -13.67 19.97 22.59
N ILE A 218 -13.86 18.87 23.32
CA ILE A 218 -14.51 17.67 22.79
C ILE A 218 -16.00 17.90 22.59
N THR A 219 -16.66 18.59 23.52
CA THR A 219 -18.08 18.91 23.43
C THR A 219 -18.37 19.78 22.21
N ASP A 220 -17.55 20.81 21.96
CA ASP A 220 -17.68 21.66 20.78
C ASP A 220 -17.46 20.86 19.50
N LEU A 221 -16.46 19.98 19.47
CA LEU A 221 -16.18 19.11 18.31
C LEU A 221 -17.38 18.21 17.99
N LEU A 222 -17.97 17.54 18.99
CA LEU A 222 -19.12 16.67 18.78
C LEU A 222 -20.37 17.44 18.38
N ASN A 223 -20.62 18.60 18.97
CA ASN A 223 -21.75 19.48 18.61
C ASN A 223 -21.63 19.98 17.16
N ASP A 224 -20.41 20.38 16.73
CA ASP A 224 -20.15 20.77 15.34
C ASP A 224 -20.43 19.61 14.38
N LEU A 225 -19.96 18.40 14.70
CA LEU A 225 -20.21 17.20 13.89
C LEU A 225 -21.71 16.89 13.84
N GLN A 226 -22.42 16.90 14.96
CA GLN A 226 -23.87 16.69 14.97
C GLN A 226 -24.57 17.70 14.05
N LYS A 227 -24.30 18.99 14.22
CA LYS A 227 -24.93 20.06 13.42
C LYS A 227 -24.67 19.89 11.92
N ASN A 228 -23.44 19.47 11.55
CA ASN A 228 -23.06 19.30 10.14
C ASN A 228 -23.75 18.10 9.49
N TYR A 229 -24.04 17.04 10.23
CA TYR A 229 -24.59 15.79 9.69
C TYR A 229 -26.06 15.54 10.04
N GLU A 230 -26.68 16.33 10.92
CA GLU A 230 -28.08 16.19 11.33
C GLU A 230 -29.04 16.28 10.15
N GLN A 231 -28.81 17.22 9.22
CA GLN A 231 -29.63 17.36 8.03
C GLN A 231 -29.54 16.12 7.13
N SER A 232 -28.35 15.56 6.96
CA SER A 232 -28.12 14.36 6.15
C SER A 232 -28.76 13.12 6.77
N ALA A 233 -28.67 12.98 8.10
CA ALA A 233 -29.32 11.90 8.85
C ALA A 233 -30.85 12.04 8.77
N SER A 234 -31.37 13.23 9.03
CA SER A 234 -32.82 13.51 9.02
C SER A 234 -33.42 13.31 7.62
N ALA A 235 -32.71 13.63 6.55
CA ALA A 235 -33.16 13.39 5.17
C ALA A 235 -33.37 11.89 4.86
N LYS A 236 -32.70 10.99 5.62
CA LYS A 236 -32.91 9.54 5.58
C LYS A 236 -33.88 9.04 6.68
N GLY A 237 -34.44 9.92 7.50
CA GLY A 237 -35.27 9.53 8.64
C GLY A 237 -34.50 8.94 9.82
N LEU A 238 -33.19 9.14 9.87
CA LEU A 238 -32.33 8.67 10.96
C LEU A 238 -32.24 9.72 12.07
N LYS A 239 -32.05 9.26 13.31
CA LYS A 239 -31.73 10.11 14.45
C LYS A 239 -30.21 10.11 14.68
N LEU A 240 -29.61 11.30 14.80
CA LEU A 240 -28.21 11.46 15.14
C LEU A 240 -28.07 12.01 16.55
N PHE A 241 -27.38 11.31 17.42
CA PHE A 241 -27.14 11.70 18.81
C PHE A 241 -25.64 11.91 19.05
N THR A 242 -25.34 12.89 19.92
CA THR A 242 -23.99 13.04 20.48
C THR A 242 -24.04 12.98 21.99
N GLU A 243 -23.07 12.32 22.61
CA GLU A 243 -22.93 12.20 24.05
C GLU A 243 -21.47 12.37 24.47
N THR A 244 -21.24 13.23 25.46
CA THR A 244 -19.92 13.46 26.06
C THR A 244 -19.98 13.14 27.54
N ALA A 245 -19.01 12.37 28.04
CA ALA A 245 -18.91 12.11 29.48
C ALA A 245 -18.74 13.44 30.27
N PRO A 246 -19.35 13.58 31.48
CA PRO A 246 -19.36 14.84 32.22
C PRO A 246 -17.96 15.41 32.54
N ASP A 247 -16.98 14.54 32.74
CA ASP A 247 -15.61 14.93 33.16
C ASP A 247 -14.62 15.05 32.00
N LEU A 248 -15.15 15.08 30.76
CA LEU A 248 -14.33 15.09 29.55
C LEU A 248 -14.36 16.47 28.88
N GLU A 249 -13.36 17.31 29.17
CA GLU A 249 -13.34 18.68 28.66
C GLU A 249 -12.45 18.85 27.43
N VAL A 250 -11.20 18.39 27.49
CA VAL A 250 -10.19 18.71 26.48
C VAL A 250 -9.35 17.51 26.09
N LEU A 251 -8.89 17.52 24.84
CA LEU A 251 -7.89 16.60 24.27
C LEU A 251 -6.80 17.42 23.59
N TYR A 252 -5.52 17.16 23.86
CA TYR A 252 -4.41 17.76 23.15
C TYR A 252 -3.95 16.86 22.00
N SER A 253 -4.35 17.19 20.79
CA SER A 253 -4.13 16.38 19.59
C SER A 253 -4.35 17.21 18.32
N SER A 254 -4.33 16.59 17.13
CA SER A 254 -4.69 17.27 15.89
C SER A 254 -6.20 17.28 15.67
N LYS A 255 -6.83 18.45 15.86
CA LYS A 255 -8.27 18.64 15.65
C LYS A 255 -8.68 18.27 14.22
N LEU A 256 -7.86 18.62 13.25
CA LEU A 256 -8.13 18.30 11.84
C LEU A 256 -8.25 16.78 11.64
N TYR A 257 -7.29 15.99 12.10
CA TYR A 257 -7.28 14.55 11.85
C TYR A 257 -8.30 13.81 12.71
N VAL A 258 -8.50 14.20 13.97
CA VAL A 258 -9.58 13.66 14.80
C VAL A 258 -10.93 13.90 14.13
N ARG A 259 -11.18 15.12 13.65
CA ARG A 259 -12.40 15.46 12.90
C ARG A 259 -12.57 14.62 11.63
N GLU A 260 -11.54 14.47 10.81
CA GLU A 260 -11.59 13.66 9.57
C GLU A 260 -11.93 12.19 9.86
N VAL A 261 -11.33 11.60 10.90
CA VAL A 261 -11.66 10.23 11.33
C VAL A 261 -13.12 10.11 11.73
N LEU A 262 -13.60 10.98 12.61
CA LEU A 262 -14.98 10.96 13.08
C LEU A 262 -15.98 11.23 11.95
N GLN A 263 -15.66 12.15 11.03
CA GLN A 263 -16.49 12.43 9.86
C GLN A 263 -16.63 11.18 8.97
N ASN A 264 -15.55 10.45 8.76
CA ASN A 264 -15.57 9.21 7.97
C ASN A 264 -16.47 8.15 8.63
N PHE A 265 -16.34 7.97 9.94
CA PHE A 265 -17.20 7.03 10.67
C PHE A 265 -18.66 7.44 10.62
N ILE A 266 -18.99 8.73 10.86
CA ILE A 266 -20.36 9.26 10.83
C ILE A 266 -20.98 9.13 9.43
N THR A 267 -20.24 9.49 8.39
CA THR A 267 -20.75 9.39 7.01
C THR A 267 -20.98 7.93 6.60
N ASN A 268 -20.11 7.01 7.01
CA ASN A 268 -20.34 5.57 6.82
C ASN A 268 -21.57 5.08 7.61
N ALA A 269 -21.72 5.46 8.87
CA ALA A 269 -22.86 5.10 9.69
C ALA A 269 -24.18 5.57 9.05
N ILE A 270 -24.28 6.85 8.64
CA ILE A 270 -25.46 7.38 7.95
C ILE A 270 -25.69 6.67 6.61
N LYS A 271 -24.64 6.37 5.88
CA LYS A 271 -24.70 5.74 4.57
C LYS A 271 -25.29 4.32 4.65
N TYR A 272 -24.81 3.51 5.59
CA TYR A 272 -25.14 2.09 5.70
C TYR A 272 -26.31 1.80 6.69
N THR A 273 -26.93 2.83 7.24
CA THR A 273 -28.17 2.71 8.01
C THR A 273 -29.36 3.14 7.17
N GLU A 274 -30.35 2.26 7.02
CA GLU A 274 -31.61 2.56 6.32
C GLU A 274 -32.64 3.14 7.27
N THR A 275 -32.75 2.58 8.47
CA THR A 275 -33.70 3.00 9.51
C THR A 275 -33.06 2.87 10.88
N GLY A 276 -33.44 3.73 11.82
CA GLY A 276 -32.93 3.69 13.19
C GLY A 276 -32.11 4.91 13.56
N HIS A 277 -30.89 4.73 14.06
CA HIS A 277 -30.11 5.82 14.63
C HIS A 277 -28.61 5.65 14.41
N VAL A 278 -27.91 6.78 14.53
CA VAL A 278 -26.44 6.87 14.62
C VAL A 278 -26.12 7.62 15.91
N SER A 279 -25.19 7.12 16.70
CA SER A 279 -24.73 7.76 17.93
C SER A 279 -23.23 8.00 17.88
N VAL A 280 -22.80 9.15 18.38
CA VAL A 280 -21.39 9.51 18.52
C VAL A 280 -21.15 9.82 20.00
N SER A 281 -20.25 9.09 20.64
CA SER A 281 -19.94 9.30 22.05
C SER A 281 -18.44 9.49 22.26
N ALA A 282 -18.11 10.25 23.31
CA ALA A 282 -16.75 10.44 23.78
C ALA A 282 -16.67 10.20 25.28
N ARG A 283 -15.64 9.44 25.71
CA ARG A 283 -15.37 9.17 27.11
C ARG A 283 -13.86 9.15 27.42
N PRO A 284 -13.47 9.41 28.68
CA PRO A 284 -12.08 9.24 29.09
C PRO A 284 -11.65 7.78 28.91
N TYR A 285 -10.43 7.59 28.42
CA TYR A 285 -9.84 6.27 28.27
C TYR A 285 -8.31 6.36 28.43
N GLN A 286 -7.77 5.66 29.47
CA GLN A 286 -6.37 5.76 29.84
C GLN A 286 -5.91 7.22 29.98
N ASP A 287 -4.89 7.62 29.23
CA ASP A 287 -4.33 8.98 29.18
C ASP A 287 -4.92 9.83 28.03
N GLY A 288 -6.03 9.40 27.42
CA GLY A 288 -6.63 10.05 26.26
C GLY A 288 -8.15 9.96 26.23
N VAL A 289 -8.69 9.93 25.02
CA VAL A 289 -10.13 9.94 24.77
C VAL A 289 -10.49 8.80 23.82
N GLU A 290 -11.52 8.05 24.20
CA GLU A 290 -12.20 7.12 23.33
C GLU A 290 -13.39 7.81 22.67
N PHE A 291 -13.41 7.80 21.33
CA PHE A 291 -14.59 8.17 20.55
C PHE A 291 -15.21 6.91 19.94
N ARG A 292 -16.53 6.82 20.04
CA ARG A 292 -17.31 5.72 19.44
C ARG A 292 -18.36 6.29 18.49
N VAL A 293 -18.46 5.71 17.31
CA VAL A 293 -19.55 5.94 16.37
C VAL A 293 -20.27 4.63 16.17
N SER A 294 -21.52 4.56 16.63
CA SER A 294 -22.36 3.36 16.54
C SER A 294 -23.55 3.61 15.63
N ASP A 295 -23.88 2.62 14.82
CA ASP A 295 -25.02 2.63 13.92
C ASP A 295 -25.89 1.37 14.12
N SER A 296 -27.17 1.48 13.78
CA SER A 296 -28.12 0.38 13.74
C SER A 296 -28.34 -0.15 12.32
N GLY A 297 -27.31 -0.08 11.48
CA GLY A 297 -27.37 -0.40 10.05
C GLY A 297 -27.21 -1.87 9.73
N ILE A 298 -26.78 -2.13 8.49
CA ILE A 298 -26.66 -3.49 7.95
C ILE A 298 -25.60 -4.35 8.63
N GLY A 299 -24.67 -3.72 9.38
CA GLY A 299 -23.52 -4.40 9.98
C GLY A 299 -22.53 -5.00 8.96
N ILE A 300 -21.45 -5.58 9.49
CA ILE A 300 -20.33 -6.14 8.72
C ILE A 300 -20.12 -7.59 9.10
N GLY A 301 -20.08 -8.47 8.11
CA GLY A 301 -19.83 -9.90 8.30
C GLY A 301 -18.45 -10.19 8.88
N LYS A 302 -18.30 -11.28 9.63
CA LYS A 302 -17.03 -11.64 10.28
C LYS A 302 -15.84 -11.74 9.30
N ALA A 303 -16.07 -12.23 8.08
CA ALA A 303 -15.02 -12.39 7.06
C ALA A 303 -14.50 -11.05 6.51
N ASP A 304 -15.29 -9.98 6.63
CA ASP A 304 -15.00 -8.68 6.05
C ASP A 304 -14.47 -7.66 7.08
N ARG A 305 -14.59 -7.93 8.39
CA ARG A 305 -14.24 -6.96 9.44
C ARG A 305 -12.78 -6.50 9.41
N GLU A 306 -11.86 -7.39 9.07
CA GLU A 306 -10.44 -7.05 8.92
C GLU A 306 -10.17 -6.34 7.59
N LYS A 307 -10.89 -6.76 6.55
CA LYS A 307 -10.71 -6.28 5.18
C LYS A 307 -11.27 -4.87 4.94
N VAL A 308 -12.26 -4.41 5.73
CA VAL A 308 -12.86 -3.07 5.54
C VAL A 308 -11.85 -1.94 5.67
N PHE A 309 -10.69 -2.17 6.23
CA PHE A 309 -9.57 -1.24 6.34
C PHE A 309 -8.55 -1.36 5.21
N GLU A 310 -8.71 -2.32 4.28
CA GLU A 310 -7.85 -2.46 3.10
C GLU A 310 -8.19 -1.42 2.02
N LYS A 311 -7.22 -1.10 1.17
CA LYS A 311 -7.40 -0.16 0.06
C LYS A 311 -8.48 -0.68 -0.90
N PHE A 312 -9.45 0.16 -1.25
CA PHE A 312 -10.55 -0.12 -2.19
C PHE A 312 -11.47 -1.27 -1.81
N PHE A 313 -11.32 -1.81 -0.60
CA PHE A 313 -12.21 -2.89 -0.17
C PHE A 313 -13.65 -2.40 0.00
N ARG A 314 -14.58 -3.19 -0.49
CA ARG A 314 -16.02 -3.02 -0.31
C ARG A 314 -16.64 -4.40 -0.12
N ALA A 315 -17.42 -4.57 0.93
CA ALA A 315 -18.12 -5.83 1.15
C ALA A 315 -19.08 -6.12 -0.02
N ASP A 316 -19.01 -7.33 -0.56
CA ASP A 316 -19.78 -7.72 -1.75
C ASP A 316 -21.18 -8.23 -1.36
N ASN A 317 -22.07 -7.29 -1.05
CA ASN A 317 -23.48 -7.59 -0.87
C ASN A 317 -24.38 -6.63 -1.67
N SER A 318 -25.64 -7.01 -1.92
CA SER A 318 -26.57 -6.20 -2.73
C SER A 318 -26.75 -4.77 -2.22
N LYS A 319 -26.77 -4.59 -0.90
CA LYS A 319 -26.99 -3.28 -0.26
C LYS A 319 -25.77 -2.36 -0.34
N THR A 320 -24.56 -2.91 -0.30
CA THR A 320 -23.32 -2.11 -0.44
C THR A 320 -23.02 -1.74 -1.89
N ARG A 321 -23.48 -2.55 -2.88
CA ARG A 321 -23.33 -2.24 -4.30
C ARG A 321 -24.10 -0.99 -4.72
N GLU A 322 -25.29 -0.77 -4.14
CA GLU A 322 -26.13 0.42 -4.41
C GLU A 322 -25.57 1.72 -3.81
N GLN A 323 -24.72 1.63 -2.83
CA GLN A 323 -24.16 2.78 -2.12
C GLN A 323 -22.84 3.21 -2.77
N SER A 324 -22.74 4.45 -3.25
CA SER A 324 -21.49 5.01 -3.80
C SER A 324 -20.41 5.08 -2.72
N GLY A 325 -19.15 4.76 -3.03
CA GLY A 325 -18.05 4.87 -2.08
C GLY A 325 -16.73 4.43 -2.68
N THR A 326 -15.65 5.13 -2.33
CA THR A 326 -14.30 4.94 -2.88
C THR A 326 -13.60 3.68 -2.36
N GLY A 327 -14.04 3.15 -1.20
CA GLY A 327 -13.28 2.12 -0.48
C GLY A 327 -11.95 2.62 0.10
N LEU A 328 -11.68 3.93 0.02
CA LEU A 328 -10.45 4.53 0.57
C LEU A 328 -10.64 5.12 1.95
N GLY A 329 -11.87 5.55 2.31
CA GLY A 329 -12.11 6.32 3.52
C GLY A 329 -11.60 5.63 4.79
N LEU A 330 -11.95 4.36 5.03
CA LEU A 330 -11.49 3.63 6.21
C LEU A 330 -9.97 3.36 6.18
N TYR A 331 -9.39 3.14 5.01
CA TYR A 331 -7.94 3.01 4.87
C TYR A 331 -7.21 4.33 5.21
N VAL A 332 -7.72 5.46 4.71
CA VAL A 332 -7.22 6.81 5.08
C VAL A 332 -7.36 7.03 6.59
N THR A 333 -8.50 6.66 7.16
CA THR A 333 -8.73 6.73 8.61
C THR A 333 -7.67 5.97 9.42
N MET A 334 -7.31 4.74 9.00
CA MET A 334 -6.21 3.98 9.62
C MET A 334 -4.86 4.70 9.53
N LYS A 335 -4.57 5.35 8.40
CA LYS A 335 -3.33 6.12 8.25
C LYS A 335 -3.31 7.36 9.15
N LEU A 336 -4.44 8.07 9.26
CA LEU A 336 -4.58 9.23 10.16
C LEU A 336 -4.46 8.80 11.63
N ALA A 337 -5.10 7.70 12.02
CA ALA A 337 -4.99 7.15 13.36
C ALA A 337 -3.53 6.86 13.73
N LYS A 338 -2.77 6.23 12.83
CA LYS A 338 -1.33 5.98 13.04
C LYS A 338 -0.54 7.27 13.27
N ILE A 339 -0.86 8.36 12.57
CA ILE A 339 -0.21 9.67 12.73
C ILE A 339 -0.58 10.30 14.08
N LEU A 340 -1.83 10.09 14.53
CA LEU A 340 -2.31 10.52 15.85
C LEU A 340 -1.74 9.67 17.01
N GLY A 341 -1.08 8.55 16.73
CA GLY A 341 -0.72 7.55 17.74
C GLY A 341 -1.95 6.86 18.32
N ALA A 342 -3.05 6.82 17.57
CA ALA A 342 -4.35 6.31 17.99
C ALA A 342 -4.59 4.89 17.48
N ASP A 343 -5.39 4.13 18.23
CA ASP A 343 -5.82 2.77 17.87
C ASP A 343 -7.28 2.77 17.45
N ILE A 344 -7.60 2.01 16.39
CA ILE A 344 -8.96 1.81 15.89
C ILE A 344 -9.41 0.38 16.14
N SER A 345 -10.66 0.22 16.59
CA SER A 345 -11.32 -1.08 16.68
C SER A 345 -12.72 -1.03 16.05
N LEU A 346 -13.20 -2.21 15.64
CA LEU A 346 -14.50 -2.40 15.01
C LEU A 346 -15.24 -3.57 15.68
N GLU A 347 -16.41 -3.28 16.21
CA GLU A 347 -17.39 -4.26 16.65
C GLU A 347 -18.58 -4.20 15.71
N SER A 348 -18.98 -5.32 15.11
CA SER A 348 -20.09 -5.33 14.16
C SER A 348 -20.68 -6.73 14.03
N GLN A 349 -21.98 -6.81 13.81
CA GLN A 349 -22.68 -8.04 13.48
C GLN A 349 -23.66 -7.78 12.35
N LEU A 350 -23.71 -8.67 11.40
CA LEU A 350 -24.58 -8.54 10.22
C LEU A 350 -26.06 -8.45 10.68
N GLY A 351 -26.73 -7.37 10.26
CA GLY A 351 -28.12 -7.07 10.64
C GLY A 351 -28.30 -6.35 11.97
N GLU A 352 -27.26 -6.13 12.77
CA GLU A 352 -27.34 -5.47 14.09
C GLU A 352 -26.65 -4.09 14.11
N GLY A 353 -25.86 -3.75 13.07
CA GLY A 353 -25.13 -2.51 12.98
C GLY A 353 -23.64 -2.66 13.25
N SER A 354 -22.97 -1.51 13.37
CA SER A 354 -21.52 -1.45 13.61
C SER A 354 -21.17 -0.38 14.64
N THR A 355 -20.06 -0.60 15.35
CA THR A 355 -19.46 0.37 16.25
C THR A 355 -17.98 0.52 15.88
N PHE A 356 -17.62 1.68 15.35
CA PHE A 356 -16.23 2.07 15.13
C PHE A 356 -15.75 2.86 16.34
N THR A 357 -14.63 2.45 16.90
CA THR A 357 -14.01 3.08 18.07
C THR A 357 -12.61 3.56 17.71
N ILE A 358 -12.26 4.76 18.14
CA ILE A 358 -10.88 5.27 18.07
C ILE A 358 -10.46 5.75 19.47
N HIS A 359 -9.27 5.30 19.91
CA HIS A 359 -8.63 5.74 21.13
C HIS A 359 -7.53 6.74 20.77
N VAL A 360 -7.74 8.01 21.05
CA VAL A 360 -6.79 9.07 20.76
C VAL A 360 -6.03 9.42 22.03
N PRO A 361 -4.70 9.20 22.09
CA PRO A 361 -3.92 9.55 23.28
C PRO A 361 -3.85 11.08 23.44
N ASN A 362 -3.79 11.54 24.67
CA ASN A 362 -3.52 12.93 25.00
C ASN A 362 -2.01 13.16 24.87
N LEU A 363 -1.59 13.75 23.77
CA LEU A 363 -0.16 13.93 23.50
C LEU A 363 0.35 15.11 24.33
N PRO A 364 1.48 14.97 25.05
CA PRO A 364 2.03 16.08 25.83
C PRO A 364 2.35 17.27 24.92
N GLU A 365 2.19 18.49 25.43
CA GLU A 365 2.72 19.68 24.77
C GLU A 365 4.21 19.47 24.49
N SER A 366 4.63 19.68 23.24
CA SER A 366 6.03 19.57 22.83
C SER A 366 6.79 20.75 23.44
N GLY A 367 7.28 20.53 24.66
CA GLY A 367 7.98 21.54 25.44
C GLY A 367 8.48 20.97 26.76
N GLU A 368 9.41 20.00 26.68
CA GLU A 368 10.51 19.83 27.63
C GLU A 368 11.60 18.97 26.99
#